data_1e89c5b4ffd766504837e88ddcf99826
#
_entry.id   1e89c5b4ffd766504837e88ddcf99826
#
_cell.length_a   1.000
_cell.length_b   1.000
_cell.length_c   1.000
_cell.angle_alpha   90.00
_cell.angle_beta   90.00
_cell.angle_gamma   90.00
#
_symmetry.space_group_name_H-M   'P 1'
#
loop_
_entity.id
_entity.type
_entity.pdbx_description
1 polymer ?
#
loop_
_entity_poly.entity_id
_entity_poly.type
_entity_poly.pdbx_seq_one_letter_code
_entity_poly.pdbx_strand_id
1 'polypeptide(L)'
;MRTDMRGKDFVTLMDFTGEEIETILEVGFDLKRQNAVGAEHELLKNKTLGMIFAQPSTRTRISFETGMTQLGGHAQYYSEDNMQRKNKETWDDTGLVISRYLDALMVRLYDLEKYGMARDIMNQIRKATTIPVINGLDDKEHP
;
A
#
# COMPACT_ATOMS: atom_id res chain seq x y z
N MET A 1 -12.80 -17.88 -4.03
CA MET A 1 -12.07 -16.76 -4.64
C MET A 1 -11.80 -17.16 -6.08
N ARG A 2 -12.32 -16.42 -7.04
CA ARG A 2 -12.28 -16.78 -8.47
C ARG A 2 -11.02 -16.31 -9.18
N THR A 3 -10.26 -15.40 -8.56
CA THR A 3 -9.06 -14.79 -9.15
C THR A 3 -7.89 -14.87 -8.17
N ASP A 4 -6.69 -15.18 -8.69
CA ASP A 4 -5.45 -15.14 -7.90
C ASP A 4 -4.75 -13.78 -8.14
N MET A 5 -4.78 -12.94 -7.12
CA MET A 5 -4.17 -11.61 -7.14
C MET A 5 -2.88 -11.52 -6.31
N ARG A 6 -2.28 -12.65 -5.95
CA ARG A 6 -1.07 -12.67 -5.14
C ARG A 6 0.08 -11.95 -5.86
N GLY A 7 0.74 -11.07 -5.14
CA GLY A 7 1.86 -10.30 -5.67
C GLY A 7 1.48 -9.22 -6.68
N LYS A 8 0.17 -9.04 -6.96
CA LYS A 8 -0.30 -7.99 -7.87
C LYS A 8 -0.27 -6.64 -7.15
N ASP A 9 0.29 -5.65 -7.81
CA ASP A 9 0.25 -4.27 -7.34
C ASP A 9 -1.16 -3.68 -7.44
N PHE A 10 -1.51 -2.78 -6.54
CA PHE A 10 -2.76 -2.03 -6.54
C PHE A 10 -2.48 -0.54 -6.74
N VAL A 11 -2.07 -0.15 -7.95
CA VAL A 11 -1.63 1.22 -8.27
C VAL A 11 -2.67 1.99 -9.06
N THR A 12 -3.40 1.32 -9.94
CA THR A 12 -4.49 1.89 -10.74
C THR A 12 -5.58 0.85 -10.97
N LEU A 13 -6.84 1.26 -10.96
CA LEU A 13 -7.95 0.37 -11.30
C LEU A 13 -7.89 -0.14 -12.74
N MET A 14 -7.16 0.55 -13.62
CA MET A 14 -6.98 0.13 -15.02
C MET A 14 -6.20 -1.19 -15.18
N ASP A 15 -5.43 -1.60 -14.16
CA ASP A 15 -4.69 -2.87 -14.14
C ASP A 15 -5.57 -4.07 -13.72
N PHE A 16 -6.86 -3.85 -13.44
CA PHE A 16 -7.78 -4.86 -12.91
C PHE A 16 -8.96 -5.11 -13.85
N THR A 17 -9.37 -6.37 -13.93
CA THR A 17 -10.65 -6.74 -14.55
C THR A 17 -11.82 -6.41 -13.63
N GLY A 18 -13.03 -6.32 -14.18
CA GLY A 18 -14.24 -6.13 -13.37
C GLY A 18 -14.41 -7.23 -12.32
N GLU A 19 -14.12 -8.49 -12.66
CA GLU A 19 -14.21 -9.63 -11.73
C GLU A 19 -13.19 -9.51 -10.58
N GLU A 20 -11.98 -9.03 -10.84
CA GLU A 20 -10.98 -8.78 -9.79
C GLU A 20 -11.44 -7.66 -8.83
N ILE A 21 -12.00 -6.57 -9.37
CA ILE A 21 -12.54 -5.47 -8.56
C ILE A 21 -13.71 -5.95 -7.70
N GLU A 22 -14.65 -6.69 -8.28
CA GLU A 22 -15.77 -7.29 -7.54
C GLU A 22 -15.27 -8.21 -6.41
N THR A 23 -14.25 -9.02 -6.67
CA THR A 23 -13.64 -9.89 -5.66
C THR A 23 -13.03 -9.09 -4.51
N ILE A 24 -12.33 -7.99 -4.79
CA ILE A 24 -11.78 -7.09 -3.76
C ILE A 24 -12.89 -6.51 -2.89
N LEU A 25 -13.99 -6.05 -3.50
CA LEU A 25 -15.13 -5.50 -2.78
C LEU A 25 -15.84 -6.57 -1.92
N GLU A 26 -16.06 -7.77 -2.46
CA GLU A 26 -16.66 -8.89 -1.71
C GLU A 26 -15.84 -9.23 -0.47
N VAL A 27 -14.52 -9.36 -0.61
CA VAL A 27 -13.60 -9.60 0.54
C VAL A 27 -13.68 -8.46 1.55
N GLY A 28 -13.69 -7.21 1.10
CA GLY A 28 -13.81 -6.05 1.97
C GLY A 28 -15.14 -6.05 2.76
N PHE A 29 -16.26 -6.35 2.12
CA PHE A 29 -17.55 -6.46 2.79
C PHE A 29 -17.60 -7.63 3.78
N ASP A 30 -16.99 -8.76 3.46
CA ASP A 30 -16.92 -9.90 4.35
C ASP A 30 -16.10 -9.60 5.60
N LEU A 31 -14.90 -9.02 5.45
CA LEU A 31 -14.07 -8.57 6.57
C LEU A 31 -14.78 -7.53 7.44
N LYS A 32 -15.51 -6.60 6.82
CA LYS A 32 -16.32 -5.63 7.56
C LYS A 32 -17.40 -6.30 8.41
N ARG A 33 -18.08 -7.34 7.89
CA ARG A 33 -19.07 -8.11 8.65
C ARG A 33 -18.41 -8.87 9.80
N GLN A 34 -17.29 -9.53 9.56
CA GLN A 34 -16.52 -10.26 10.59
C GLN A 34 -16.09 -9.34 11.72
N ASN A 35 -15.53 -8.19 11.39
CA ASN A 35 -15.14 -7.18 12.38
C ASN A 35 -16.34 -6.67 13.19
N ALA A 36 -17.49 -6.44 12.57
CA ALA A 36 -18.70 -5.95 13.23
C ALA A 36 -19.28 -6.91 14.29
N VAL A 37 -19.06 -8.21 14.13
CA VAL A 37 -19.50 -9.25 15.09
C VAL A 37 -18.37 -9.71 16.01
N GLY A 38 -17.20 -9.08 15.97
CA GLY A 38 -16.05 -9.43 16.79
C GLY A 38 -15.42 -10.79 16.48
N ALA A 39 -15.58 -11.29 15.23
CA ALA A 39 -14.95 -12.53 14.81
C ALA A 39 -13.43 -12.35 14.68
N GLU A 40 -12.66 -13.31 15.17
CA GLU A 40 -11.21 -13.33 14.96
C GLU A 40 -10.90 -13.68 13.49
N HIS A 41 -10.02 -12.89 12.87
CA HIS A 41 -9.65 -13.05 11.46
C HIS A 41 -8.22 -12.57 11.18
N GLU A 42 -7.23 -13.15 11.85
CA GLU A 42 -5.80 -12.82 11.74
C GLU A 42 -5.20 -13.24 10.37
N LEU A 43 -5.79 -12.77 9.26
CA LEU A 43 -5.37 -13.15 7.89
C LEU A 43 -3.98 -12.65 7.51
N LEU A 44 -3.50 -11.59 8.18
CA LEU A 44 -2.18 -10.99 7.95
C LEU A 44 -1.22 -11.23 9.10
N LYS A 45 -1.42 -12.31 9.86
CA LYS A 45 -0.51 -12.69 10.94
C LYS A 45 0.94 -12.81 10.45
N ASN A 46 1.86 -12.17 11.18
CA ASN A 46 3.29 -12.08 10.82
C ASN A 46 3.58 -11.34 9.50
N LYS A 47 2.62 -10.54 9.00
CA LYS A 47 2.82 -9.68 7.84
C LYS A 47 3.06 -8.24 8.25
N THR A 48 3.99 -7.58 7.56
CA THR A 48 4.34 -6.18 7.81
C THR A 48 4.07 -5.35 6.56
N LEU A 49 3.25 -4.31 6.72
CA LEU A 49 3.00 -3.28 5.72
C LEU A 49 3.88 -2.06 6.00
N GLY A 50 4.71 -1.67 5.05
CA GLY A 50 5.34 -0.35 5.06
C GLY A 50 4.41 0.70 4.47
N MET A 51 4.40 1.89 5.04
CA MET A 51 3.58 3.01 4.55
C MET A 51 4.44 4.25 4.39
N ILE A 52 4.69 4.66 3.14
CA ILE A 52 5.44 5.87 2.80
C ILE A 52 4.46 7.02 2.54
N PHE A 53 4.64 8.10 3.26
CA PHE A 53 3.86 9.33 3.12
C PHE A 53 4.77 10.52 2.82
N ALA A 54 4.62 11.14 1.66
CA ALA A 54 5.27 12.42 1.38
C ALA A 54 4.56 13.59 2.09
N GLN A 55 3.24 13.50 2.23
CA GLN A 55 2.43 14.50 2.94
C GLN A 55 1.68 13.87 4.10
N PRO A 56 1.48 14.59 5.21
CA PRO A 56 0.72 14.11 6.36
C PRO A 56 -0.71 13.72 5.99
N SER A 57 -1.17 12.59 6.49
CA SER A 57 -2.54 12.12 6.28
C SER A 57 -3.05 11.34 7.48
N THR A 58 -3.93 11.93 8.26
CA THR A 58 -4.48 11.31 9.46
C THR A 58 -5.38 10.13 9.13
N ARG A 59 -6.36 10.33 8.25
CA ARG A 59 -7.37 9.31 7.94
C ARG A 59 -6.77 8.07 7.27
N THR A 60 -5.96 8.26 6.24
CA THR A 60 -5.31 7.15 5.52
C THR A 60 -4.38 6.39 6.46
N ARG A 61 -3.57 7.07 7.25
CA ARG A 61 -2.68 6.45 8.21
C ARG A 61 -3.44 5.58 9.20
N ILE A 62 -4.44 6.14 9.89
CA ILE A 62 -5.22 5.43 10.89
C ILE A 62 -5.93 4.21 10.26
N SER A 63 -6.51 4.35 9.06
CA SER A 63 -7.22 3.24 8.43
C SER A 63 -6.32 2.05 8.12
N PHE A 64 -5.13 2.28 7.58
CA PHE A 64 -4.17 1.20 7.30
C PHE A 64 -3.57 0.62 8.58
N GLU A 65 -3.16 1.43 9.55
CA GLU A 65 -2.63 0.95 10.84
C GLU A 65 -3.66 0.09 11.58
N THR A 66 -4.91 0.58 11.66
CA THR A 66 -6.01 -0.15 12.31
C THR A 66 -6.35 -1.43 11.55
N GLY A 67 -6.44 -1.36 10.23
CA GLY A 67 -6.74 -2.52 9.38
C GLY A 67 -5.67 -3.61 9.54
N MET A 68 -4.39 -3.27 9.51
CA MET A 68 -3.31 -4.22 9.75
C MET A 68 -3.41 -4.85 11.14
N THR A 69 -3.66 -4.06 12.18
CA THR A 69 -3.83 -4.57 13.55
C THR A 69 -5.01 -5.53 13.66
N GLN A 70 -6.17 -5.18 13.09
CA GLN A 70 -7.37 -6.03 13.11
C GLN A 70 -7.18 -7.35 12.35
N LEU A 71 -6.31 -7.36 11.34
CA LEU A 71 -5.96 -8.54 10.56
C LEU A 71 -4.76 -9.31 11.12
N GLY A 72 -4.27 -8.96 12.33
CA GLY A 72 -3.16 -9.65 13.01
C GLY A 72 -1.77 -9.31 12.48
N GLY A 73 -1.67 -8.31 11.61
CA GLY A 73 -0.42 -7.83 11.02
C GLY A 73 0.16 -6.62 11.75
N HIS A 74 1.20 -6.05 11.16
CA HIS A 74 1.89 -4.87 11.66
C HIS A 74 2.02 -3.81 10.56
N ALA A 75 1.91 -2.53 10.91
CA ALA A 75 2.12 -1.42 10.00
C ALA A 75 3.27 -0.53 10.48
N GLN A 76 4.13 -0.11 9.56
CA GLN A 76 5.23 0.81 9.81
C GLN A 76 5.03 2.09 9.01
N TYR A 77 5.06 3.23 9.68
CA TYR A 77 4.90 4.54 9.07
C TYR A 77 6.26 5.20 8.79
N TYR A 78 6.45 5.64 7.55
CA TYR A 78 7.61 6.39 7.10
C TYR A 78 7.17 7.74 6.52
N SER A 79 7.70 8.82 7.05
CA SER A 79 7.62 10.14 6.42
C SER A 79 8.91 10.41 5.63
N GLU A 80 8.87 11.28 4.63
CA GLU A 80 10.08 11.67 3.90
C GLU A 80 11.18 12.22 4.82
N ASP A 81 10.80 12.89 5.91
CA ASP A 81 11.76 13.43 6.89
C ASP A 81 12.50 12.34 7.67
N ASN A 82 11.88 11.17 7.83
CA ASN A 82 12.44 10.03 8.56
C ASN A 82 13.16 9.03 7.65
N MET A 83 13.16 9.26 6.34
CA MET A 83 13.86 8.42 5.37
C MET A 83 15.21 9.02 4.99
N GLN A 84 16.21 8.17 4.72
CA GLN A 84 17.58 8.57 4.38
C GLN A 84 17.70 9.25 2.99
N ARG A 85 16.61 9.65 2.36
CA ARG A 85 16.57 10.27 1.03
C ARG A 85 17.34 11.59 0.94
N LYS A 86 17.48 12.32 2.05
CA LYS A 86 18.34 13.53 2.12
C LYS A 86 19.80 13.20 1.78
N ASN A 87 20.22 11.94 1.85
CA ASN A 87 21.57 11.47 1.59
C ASN A 87 21.77 10.85 0.20
N LYS A 88 20.96 11.21 -0.80
CA LYS A 88 21.04 10.75 -2.20
C LYS A 88 20.57 9.30 -2.45
N GLU A 89 19.88 8.66 -1.51
CA GLU A 89 19.25 7.36 -1.76
C GLU A 89 18.18 7.49 -2.85
N THR A 90 18.23 6.61 -3.84
CA THR A 90 17.26 6.58 -4.93
C THR A 90 16.00 5.81 -4.52
N TRP A 91 14.89 6.03 -5.23
CA TRP A 91 13.70 5.21 -5.02
C TRP A 91 13.93 3.74 -5.36
N ASP A 92 14.84 3.46 -6.30
CA ASP A 92 15.22 2.11 -6.66
C ASP A 92 15.94 1.40 -5.51
N ASP A 93 16.91 2.07 -4.88
CA ASP A 93 17.63 1.54 -3.71
C ASP A 93 16.69 1.31 -2.53
N THR A 94 15.86 2.32 -2.22
CA THR A 94 14.84 2.23 -1.16
C THR A 94 13.88 1.06 -1.40
N GLY A 95 13.39 0.88 -2.62
CA GLY A 95 12.49 -0.21 -3.00
C GLY A 95 13.11 -1.58 -2.81
N LEU A 96 14.37 -1.76 -3.23
CA LEU A 96 15.12 -3.00 -3.06
C LEU A 96 15.33 -3.37 -1.59
N VAL A 97 15.72 -2.39 -0.76
CA VAL A 97 15.94 -2.59 0.67
C VAL A 97 14.63 -2.96 1.37
N ILE A 98 13.58 -2.19 1.15
CA ILE A 98 12.25 -2.39 1.76
C ILE A 98 11.70 -3.78 1.45
N SER A 99 11.87 -4.25 0.21
CA SER A 99 11.41 -5.59 -0.21
C SER A 99 12.03 -6.76 0.56
N ARG A 100 13.15 -6.53 1.26
CA ARG A 100 13.81 -7.57 2.08
C ARG A 100 13.21 -7.72 3.47
N TYR A 101 12.47 -6.71 3.92
CA TYR A 101 11.95 -6.64 5.29
C TYR A 101 10.43 -6.66 5.37
N LEU A 102 9.75 -6.17 4.35
CA LEU A 102 8.30 -5.97 4.35
C LEU A 102 7.59 -6.96 3.43
N ASP A 103 6.30 -7.18 3.66
CA ASP A 103 5.44 -8.04 2.84
C ASP A 103 4.61 -7.26 1.82
N ALA A 104 4.38 -5.98 2.05
CA ALA A 104 3.72 -5.05 1.13
C ALA A 104 4.13 -3.62 1.43
N LEU A 105 3.98 -2.74 0.44
CA LEU A 105 4.28 -1.32 0.56
C LEU A 105 3.09 -0.47 0.11
N MET A 106 2.59 0.42 0.96
CA MET A 106 1.67 1.47 0.57
C MET A 106 2.44 2.78 0.40
N VAL A 107 2.18 3.49 -0.69
CA VAL A 107 2.84 4.76 -1.01
C VAL A 107 1.78 5.83 -1.26
N ARG A 108 1.92 6.96 -0.58
CA ARG A 108 1.08 8.15 -0.76
C ARG A 108 1.95 9.34 -1.11
N LEU A 109 1.93 9.69 -2.40
CA LEU A 109 2.69 10.79 -2.99
C LEU A 109 1.76 11.63 -3.85
N TYR A 110 1.65 12.91 -3.58
CA TYR A 110 0.89 13.86 -4.41
C TYR A 110 1.42 15.28 -4.17
N ASP A 111 0.87 16.25 -4.87
CA ASP A 111 1.21 17.66 -4.71
C ASP A 111 2.71 17.94 -4.92
N LEU A 112 3.28 17.29 -5.95
CA LEU A 112 4.64 17.54 -6.41
C LEU A 112 4.66 18.67 -7.45
N GLU A 113 5.83 19.19 -7.77
CA GLU A 113 6.02 20.35 -8.65
C GLU A 113 5.35 20.19 -10.04
N LYS A 114 5.24 18.94 -10.52
CA LYS A 114 4.72 18.65 -11.85
C LYS A 114 3.70 17.50 -11.79
N TYR A 115 2.54 17.71 -12.41
CA TYR A 115 1.52 16.66 -12.59
C TYR A 115 2.09 15.44 -13.32
N GLY A 116 1.82 14.26 -12.80
CA GLY A 116 2.34 12.97 -13.27
C GLY A 116 3.61 12.52 -12.58
N MET A 117 4.34 13.41 -11.90
CA MET A 117 5.61 13.10 -11.24
C MET A 117 5.44 12.06 -10.11
N ALA A 118 4.37 12.15 -9.33
CA ALA A 118 4.09 11.19 -8.27
C ALA A 118 3.82 9.79 -8.83
N ARG A 119 3.07 9.68 -9.93
CA ARG A 119 2.85 8.42 -10.64
C ARG A 119 4.16 7.86 -11.21
N ASP A 120 5.04 8.70 -11.73
CA ASP A 120 6.33 8.24 -12.26
C ASP A 120 7.23 7.68 -11.14
N ILE A 121 7.26 8.34 -9.98
CA ILE A 121 7.96 7.84 -8.78
C ILE A 121 7.33 6.52 -8.30
N MET A 122 6.00 6.42 -8.24
CA MET A 122 5.28 5.20 -7.91
C MET A 122 5.69 4.04 -8.82
N ASN A 123 5.79 4.30 -10.13
CA ASN A 123 6.22 3.30 -11.11
C ASN A 123 7.69 2.91 -10.96
N GLN A 124 8.57 3.81 -10.53
CA GLN A 124 9.95 3.46 -10.18
C GLN A 124 10.01 2.52 -8.98
N ILE A 125 9.32 2.88 -7.88
CA ILE A 125 9.22 2.04 -6.68
C ILE A 125 8.68 0.66 -7.04
N ARG A 126 7.59 0.59 -7.80
CA ARG A 126 6.96 -0.65 -8.25
C ARG A 126 7.91 -1.56 -9.04
N LYS A 127 8.77 -1.00 -9.88
CA LYS A 127 9.77 -1.76 -10.64
C LYS A 127 10.92 -2.27 -9.79
N ALA A 128 11.28 -1.53 -8.75
CA ALA A 128 12.39 -1.86 -7.87
C ALA A 128 11.99 -2.87 -6.76
N THR A 129 10.71 -2.91 -6.39
CA THR A 129 10.21 -3.80 -5.35
C THR A 129 9.83 -5.18 -5.88
N THR A 130 9.97 -6.19 -5.03
CA THR A 130 9.50 -7.58 -5.27
C THR A 130 8.26 -7.92 -4.45
N ILE A 131 7.72 -6.95 -3.73
CA ILE A 131 6.52 -7.03 -2.90
C ILE A 131 5.42 -6.17 -3.50
N PRO A 132 4.12 -6.46 -3.25
CA PRO A 132 3.02 -5.66 -3.76
C PRO A 132 3.10 -4.20 -3.34
N VAL A 133 2.86 -3.30 -4.28
CA VAL A 133 2.76 -1.85 -4.05
C VAL A 133 1.32 -1.40 -4.15
N ILE A 134 0.87 -0.63 -3.14
CA ILE A 134 -0.48 -0.08 -3.02
C ILE A 134 -0.42 1.44 -3.15
N ASN A 135 -1.21 1.99 -4.06
CA ASN A 135 -1.37 3.42 -4.21
C ASN A 135 -2.33 3.99 -3.15
N GLY A 136 -1.80 4.69 -2.17
CA GLY A 136 -2.56 5.38 -1.12
C GLY A 136 -3.02 6.79 -1.50
N LEU A 137 -2.75 7.25 -2.64
CA LEU A 137 -3.04 8.45 -3.42
C LEU A 137 -1.80 8.90 -4.17
N ASP A 138 -1.92 9.06 -5.45
CA ASP A 138 -0.98 9.83 -6.25
C ASP A 138 -1.67 11.02 -6.95
N ASP A 139 -0.98 11.70 -7.85
CA ASP A 139 -1.50 12.85 -8.59
C ASP A 139 -2.46 12.49 -9.74
N LYS A 140 -2.71 11.20 -9.99
CA LYS A 140 -3.62 10.71 -11.03
C LYS A 140 -4.84 9.98 -10.48
N GLU A 141 -4.64 9.17 -9.43
CA GLU A 141 -5.69 8.30 -8.88
C GLU A 141 -5.58 8.12 -7.36
N HIS A 142 -6.71 7.73 -6.79
CA HIS A 142 -6.83 7.19 -5.45
C HIS A 142 -7.73 5.95 -5.52
N PRO A 143 -7.18 4.79 -5.97
CA PRO A 143 -7.96 3.57 -6.17
C PRO A 143 -8.56 2.99 -4.89
#